data_24c1ef4de6513f13c692ef4c8c43b323
#
_entry.id   24c1ef4de6513f13c692ef4c8c43b323
#
_cell.length_a   1.000
_cell.length_b   1.000
_cell.length_c   1.000
_cell.angle_alpha   90.00
_cell.angle_beta   90.00
_cell.angle_gamma   90.00
#
_symmetry.space_group_name_H-M   'P 1'
#
loop_
_entity.id
_entity.type
_entity.pdbx_description
1 polymer ?
#
loop_
_entity_poly.entity_id
_entity_poly.type
_entity_poly.pdbx_seq_one_letter_code
_entity_poly.pdbx_strand_id
1 'polypeptide(L)'
;MPHRIAVGSLFIECNHLGGIPADLETFRRSELRFGDEFLNASSGTVGGMLQTLGQNDTEVFPLLVASACPSGPVTAECYRYLKQELLQRIEQSAPLDGVLLALHGSAAADVANAGDLEGDLLQAVRETVGTEIPIVATLDLHAHVTERMVQNADALLAWETYPHRDAFETGQRGARALLDILTGQLRPVMAYARVPVIVGGINGQTEGDGPFADVMRFAKSHERQGTVYSTGAFLVHPYLDLPDMGGGGLVITDGDADTAVRVATEIASLYWLKRFDLEPKVVTPEEAIRLSQSVVGGPILLVETADCCGGGASGDSVATLEALLECAPLEACLVPVVDAAAASACQAAGVGASVTLSLGHQLDPRWGDPVTVTGEVVRLTDGVFTYRGGIWDDQTGNMGTTAVVRVGSIEIMIASHGTYDWRGEQYESVGMDASSARFVVVKNPMNFSLAYGDIARAVHILDTPGPTPASVRSTSFRNLKRPYFPLDESIPGLVPTVAMSRRALIQQSAEVAND
;
A
#
# COMPACT_ATOMS: atom_id res chain seq x y z
N MET A 1 -28.44 15.38 21.88
CA MET A 1 -27.27 14.78 22.55
C MET A 1 -26.26 14.56 21.47
N PRO A 2 -24.97 14.73 21.72
CA PRO A 2 -23.94 14.46 20.72
C PRO A 2 -24.00 13.00 20.26
N HIS A 3 -23.70 12.77 18.99
CA HIS A 3 -23.57 11.41 18.47
C HIS A 3 -22.33 10.72 19.04
N ARG A 4 -22.48 9.50 19.52
CA ARG A 4 -21.45 8.69 20.16
C ARG A 4 -20.76 7.82 19.12
N ILE A 5 -19.53 8.17 18.74
CA ILE A 5 -18.84 7.57 17.61
C ILE A 5 -17.53 6.90 18.07
N ALA A 6 -17.42 5.59 17.84
CA ALA A 6 -16.17 4.86 18.03
C ALA A 6 -15.24 5.06 16.82
N VAL A 7 -13.96 5.40 17.08
CA VAL A 7 -12.95 5.64 16.04
C VAL A 7 -11.74 4.75 16.27
N GLY A 8 -11.27 4.08 15.22
CA GLY A 8 -10.07 3.25 15.31
C GLY A 8 -9.41 3.01 13.94
N SER A 9 -8.22 2.39 13.99
CA SER A 9 -7.46 2.05 12.80
C SER A 9 -6.68 0.76 12.99
N LEU A 10 -6.70 -0.10 11.97
CA LEU A 10 -5.75 -1.18 11.78
C LEU A 10 -5.28 -1.09 10.33
N PHE A 11 -4.09 -0.54 10.11
CA PHE A 11 -3.62 -0.13 8.80
C PHE A 11 -2.26 -0.74 8.47
N ILE A 12 -2.27 -1.75 7.62
CA ILE A 12 -1.07 -2.41 7.11
C ILE A 12 -1.39 -3.04 5.76
N GLU A 13 -0.44 -3.00 4.85
CA GLU A 13 -0.45 -3.74 3.59
C GLU A 13 0.40 -5.01 3.75
N CYS A 14 -0.12 -6.15 3.36
CA CYS A 14 0.56 -7.43 3.53
C CYS A 14 0.97 -8.06 2.19
N ASN A 15 2.11 -8.77 2.21
CA ASN A 15 2.65 -9.47 1.06
C ASN A 15 2.75 -10.96 1.35
N HIS A 16 2.03 -11.79 0.60
CA HIS A 16 2.08 -13.26 0.73
C HIS A 16 3.28 -13.89 0.01
N LEU A 17 3.92 -13.15 -0.91
CA LEU A 17 5.05 -13.66 -1.69
C LEU A 17 6.36 -13.53 -0.94
N GLY A 18 6.44 -12.61 0.06
CA GLY A 18 7.66 -12.34 0.80
C GLY A 18 7.47 -11.46 2.02
N GLY A 19 8.58 -10.87 2.44
CA GLY A 19 8.63 -10.00 3.59
C GLY A 19 8.67 -10.73 4.94
N ILE A 20 8.95 -9.95 5.98
CA ILE A 20 8.98 -10.43 7.37
C ILE A 20 7.56 -10.35 7.92
N PRO A 21 7.02 -11.41 8.58
CA PRO A 21 5.71 -11.35 9.22
C PRO A 21 5.62 -10.21 10.25
N ALA A 22 4.51 -9.46 10.23
CA ALA A 22 4.29 -8.37 11.17
C ALA A 22 3.85 -8.91 12.54
N ASP A 23 4.62 -8.65 13.55
CA ASP A 23 4.30 -8.91 14.95
C ASP A 23 3.90 -7.62 15.68
N LEU A 24 3.61 -7.73 16.98
CA LEU A 24 3.23 -6.58 17.79
C LEU A 24 4.34 -5.54 17.90
N GLU A 25 5.60 -5.98 17.86
CA GLU A 25 6.76 -5.08 17.93
C GLU A 25 6.90 -4.26 16.63
N THR A 26 6.52 -4.83 15.49
CA THR A 26 6.44 -4.13 14.21
C THR A 26 5.51 -2.90 14.31
N PHE A 27 4.32 -3.08 14.89
CA PHE A 27 3.39 -1.96 15.13
C PHE A 27 3.92 -0.98 16.19
N ARG A 28 4.54 -1.45 17.29
CA ARG A 28 5.13 -0.57 18.32
C ARG A 28 6.24 0.33 17.78
N ARG A 29 7.03 -0.17 16.85
CA ARG A 29 8.10 0.63 16.22
C ARG A 29 7.57 1.66 15.23
N SER A 30 6.37 1.44 14.67
CA SER A 30 5.73 2.35 13.73
C SER A 30 4.68 3.20 14.47
N GLU A 31 3.47 2.68 14.62
CA GLU A 31 2.42 3.35 15.37
C GLU A 31 1.51 2.33 16.05
N LEU A 32 1.49 2.33 17.38
CA LEU A 32 0.53 1.59 18.20
C LEU A 32 0.09 2.46 19.36
N ARG A 33 -1.15 2.94 19.33
CA ARG A 33 -1.74 3.82 20.35
C ARG A 33 -3.11 3.32 20.76
N PHE A 34 -3.48 3.53 22.02
CA PHE A 34 -4.74 3.06 22.58
C PHE A 34 -5.51 4.20 23.23
N GLY A 35 -6.83 4.21 23.06
CA GLY A 35 -7.70 5.17 23.72
C GLY A 35 -7.29 6.62 23.42
N ASP A 36 -7.21 7.44 24.44
CA ASP A 36 -6.99 8.89 24.30
C ASP A 36 -5.62 9.28 23.72
N GLU A 37 -4.68 8.34 23.60
CA GLU A 37 -3.31 8.60 23.12
C GLU A 37 -3.28 9.15 21.67
N PHE A 38 -4.31 8.90 20.87
CA PHE A 38 -4.36 9.39 19.48
C PHE A 38 -5.40 10.49 19.22
N LEU A 39 -6.14 10.96 20.24
CA LEU A 39 -7.16 12.02 20.06
C LEU A 39 -6.59 13.34 19.51
N ASN A 40 -5.29 13.56 19.63
CA ASN A 40 -4.59 14.72 19.10
C ASN A 40 -3.98 14.49 17.71
N ALA A 41 -4.32 13.38 17.02
CA ALA A 41 -3.84 13.15 15.67
C ALA A 41 -4.39 14.25 14.73
N SER A 42 -3.47 14.93 14.04
CA SER A 42 -3.76 16.07 13.17
C SER A 42 -3.42 15.81 11.69
N SER A 43 -2.93 14.60 11.37
CA SER A 43 -2.54 14.18 10.03
C SER A 43 -3.05 12.77 9.72
N GLY A 44 -2.90 12.35 8.47
CA GLY A 44 -3.36 11.05 8.02
C GLY A 44 -4.88 10.87 8.11
N THR A 45 -5.33 9.65 7.85
CA THR A 45 -6.77 9.34 7.78
C THR A 45 -7.47 9.56 9.12
N VAL A 46 -6.87 9.11 10.22
CA VAL A 46 -7.45 9.30 11.56
C VAL A 46 -7.54 10.78 11.93
N GLY A 47 -6.53 11.59 11.60
CA GLY A 47 -6.56 13.04 11.83
C GLY A 47 -7.71 13.72 11.08
N GLY A 48 -7.95 13.33 9.83
CA GLY A 48 -9.09 13.83 9.04
C GLY A 48 -10.45 13.45 9.64
N MET A 49 -10.57 12.19 10.15
CA MET A 49 -11.75 11.74 10.88
C MET A 49 -12.01 12.58 12.12
N LEU A 50 -11.01 12.71 12.99
CA LEU A 50 -11.12 13.44 14.25
C LEU A 50 -11.42 14.93 14.04
N GLN A 51 -10.79 15.56 13.04
CA GLN A 51 -11.07 16.96 12.71
C GLN A 51 -12.54 17.16 12.32
N THR A 52 -13.07 16.29 11.44
CA THR A 52 -14.46 16.42 10.97
C THR A 52 -15.44 16.15 12.11
N LEU A 53 -15.21 15.12 12.92
CA LEU A 53 -16.07 14.84 14.07
C LEU A 53 -16.04 15.98 15.08
N GLY A 54 -14.87 16.53 15.41
CA GLY A 54 -14.72 17.64 16.35
C GLY A 54 -15.37 18.96 15.92
N GLN A 55 -15.72 19.12 14.64
CA GLN A 55 -16.46 20.27 14.10
C GLN A 55 -17.98 20.08 14.15
N ASN A 56 -18.47 18.92 14.60
CA ASN A 56 -19.88 18.56 14.66
C ASN A 56 -20.28 18.17 16.10
N ASP A 57 -21.57 18.00 16.36
CA ASP A 57 -22.09 17.61 17.68
C ASP A 57 -21.85 16.10 17.91
N THR A 58 -20.60 15.72 18.22
CA THR A 58 -20.17 14.34 18.39
C THR A 58 -19.34 14.16 19.67
N GLU A 59 -19.41 12.97 20.24
CA GLU A 59 -18.54 12.46 21.29
C GLU A 59 -17.73 11.28 20.72
N VAL A 60 -16.38 11.41 20.68
CA VAL A 60 -15.50 10.39 20.14
C VAL A 60 -15.09 9.39 21.21
N PHE A 61 -15.25 8.10 20.92
CA PHE A 61 -14.77 6.97 21.70
C PHE A 61 -13.56 6.35 21.01
N PRO A 62 -12.34 6.68 21.46
CA PRO A 62 -11.13 6.20 20.80
C PRO A 62 -10.88 4.72 21.11
N LEU A 63 -10.71 3.90 20.07
CA LEU A 63 -10.45 2.48 20.18
C LEU A 63 -8.94 2.21 20.26
N LEU A 64 -8.33 1.98 19.10
CA LEU A 64 -6.88 1.87 18.91
C LEU A 64 -6.49 2.38 17.53
N VAL A 65 -5.24 2.78 17.39
CA VAL A 65 -4.56 3.01 16.11
C VAL A 65 -3.35 2.09 16.06
N ALA A 66 -3.35 1.18 15.11
CA ALA A 66 -2.24 0.28 14.81
C ALA A 66 -1.88 0.44 13.33
N SER A 67 -0.71 0.99 13.05
CA SER A 67 -0.21 1.20 11.68
C SER A 67 1.23 0.74 11.57
N ALA A 68 1.58 0.08 10.46
CA ALA A 68 2.94 -0.37 10.21
C ALA A 68 3.30 -0.24 8.72
N CYS A 69 4.62 -0.18 8.44
CA CYS A 69 5.13 -0.33 7.09
C CYS A 69 4.68 -1.67 6.51
N PRO A 70 4.37 -1.75 5.20
CA PRO A 70 4.07 -3.01 4.55
C PRO A 70 5.09 -4.10 4.84
N SER A 71 4.60 -5.34 4.99
CA SER A 71 5.42 -6.48 5.41
C SER A 71 4.77 -7.80 5.00
N GLY A 72 5.31 -8.93 5.43
CA GLY A 72 4.62 -10.22 5.36
C GLY A 72 3.31 -10.21 6.17
N PRO A 73 2.52 -11.29 6.13
CA PRO A 73 1.25 -11.39 6.86
C PRO A 73 1.41 -11.10 8.36
N VAL A 74 0.39 -10.50 8.96
CA VAL A 74 0.33 -10.27 10.42
C VAL A 74 0.31 -11.61 11.14
N THR A 75 1.16 -11.78 12.16
CA THR A 75 1.20 -13.03 12.92
C THR A 75 -0.15 -13.29 13.61
N ALA A 76 -0.52 -14.57 13.74
CA ALA A 76 -1.77 -14.98 14.36
C ALA A 76 -1.97 -14.42 15.77
N GLU A 77 -0.88 -14.33 16.55
CA GLU A 77 -0.91 -13.79 17.92
C GLU A 77 -1.17 -12.28 17.89
N CYS A 78 -0.45 -11.54 17.05
CA CYS A 78 -0.60 -10.10 16.91
C CYS A 78 -2.03 -9.73 16.46
N TYR A 79 -2.54 -10.39 15.41
CA TYR A 79 -3.90 -10.10 14.93
C TYR A 79 -4.96 -10.40 15.99
N ARG A 80 -4.89 -11.55 16.67
CA ARG A 80 -5.84 -11.87 17.74
C ARG A 80 -5.82 -10.82 18.85
N TYR A 81 -4.64 -10.36 19.25
CA TYR A 81 -4.49 -9.32 20.27
C TYR A 81 -5.13 -7.99 19.80
N LEU A 82 -4.76 -7.47 18.63
CA LEU A 82 -5.28 -6.19 18.11
C LEU A 82 -6.80 -6.24 17.89
N LYS A 83 -7.31 -7.34 17.33
CA LYS A 83 -8.76 -7.56 17.16
C LYS A 83 -9.49 -7.58 18.50
N GLN A 84 -8.99 -8.31 19.48
CA GLN A 84 -9.58 -8.39 20.81
C GLN A 84 -9.60 -7.02 21.51
N GLU A 85 -8.50 -6.27 21.46
CA GLU A 85 -8.40 -4.92 22.03
C GLU A 85 -9.42 -3.96 21.40
N LEU A 86 -9.58 -4.02 20.07
CA LEU A 86 -10.54 -3.19 19.35
C LEU A 86 -11.98 -3.51 19.75
N LEU A 87 -12.36 -4.79 19.75
CA LEU A 87 -13.72 -5.22 20.08
C LEU A 87 -14.06 -4.95 21.53
N GLN A 88 -13.15 -5.21 22.48
CA GLN A 88 -13.35 -4.93 23.89
C GLN A 88 -13.61 -3.43 24.15
N ARG A 89 -12.89 -2.55 23.44
CA ARG A 89 -13.10 -1.10 23.55
C ARG A 89 -14.44 -0.66 22.96
N ILE A 90 -14.90 -1.29 21.88
CA ILE A 90 -16.26 -1.07 21.35
C ILE A 90 -17.31 -1.44 22.40
N GLU A 91 -17.20 -2.62 23.02
CA GLU A 91 -18.12 -3.09 24.07
C GLU A 91 -18.14 -2.14 25.27
N GLN A 92 -16.96 -1.68 25.72
CA GLN A 92 -16.83 -0.75 26.86
C GLN A 92 -17.40 0.64 26.56
N SER A 93 -17.46 1.04 25.28
CA SER A 93 -17.95 2.35 24.84
C SER A 93 -19.46 2.37 24.59
N ALA A 94 -20.14 1.22 24.65
CA ALA A 94 -21.58 1.14 24.40
C ALA A 94 -22.40 1.97 25.42
N PRO A 95 -23.58 2.55 25.01
CA PRO A 95 -24.12 2.52 23.66
C PRO A 95 -23.40 3.46 22.69
N LEU A 96 -23.27 3.06 21.42
CA LEU A 96 -22.70 3.85 20.33
C LEU A 96 -23.79 4.18 19.30
N ASP A 97 -23.62 5.31 18.57
CA ASP A 97 -24.44 5.66 17.43
C ASP A 97 -23.77 5.28 16.10
N GLY A 98 -22.43 5.14 16.08
CA GLY A 98 -21.69 4.76 14.87
C GLY A 98 -20.26 4.29 15.13
N VAL A 99 -19.69 3.58 14.16
CA VAL A 99 -18.30 3.14 14.15
C VAL A 99 -17.60 3.64 12.88
N LEU A 100 -16.41 4.22 13.04
CA LEU A 100 -15.60 4.77 11.96
C LEU A 100 -14.18 4.17 12.02
N LEU A 101 -13.78 3.45 10.98
CA LEU A 101 -12.51 2.73 10.94
C LEU A 101 -11.63 3.18 9.77
N ALA A 102 -10.34 3.39 10.03
CA ALA A 102 -9.33 3.55 8.99
C ALA A 102 -8.63 2.19 8.77
N LEU A 103 -8.86 1.58 7.61
CA LEU A 103 -8.34 0.28 7.22
C LEU A 103 -7.56 0.41 5.91
N HIS A 104 -6.65 -0.54 5.62
CA HIS A 104 -5.96 -0.56 4.34
C HIS A 104 -6.77 -1.27 3.26
N GLY A 105 -7.24 -2.47 3.54
CA GLY A 105 -7.98 -3.31 2.59
C GLY A 105 -7.14 -4.39 1.90
N SER A 106 -5.84 -4.48 2.22
CA SER A 106 -4.95 -5.53 1.73
C SER A 106 -4.13 -6.17 2.86
N ALA A 107 -4.64 -6.10 4.09
CA ALA A 107 -4.04 -6.81 5.20
C ALA A 107 -4.42 -8.29 5.20
N ALA A 108 -3.48 -9.12 5.61
CA ALA A 108 -3.68 -10.55 5.78
C ALA A 108 -3.06 -11.00 7.10
N ALA A 109 -3.66 -12.00 7.74
CA ALA A 109 -3.09 -12.61 8.94
C ALA A 109 -2.95 -14.12 8.77
N ASP A 110 -1.94 -14.69 9.43
CA ASP A 110 -1.71 -16.14 9.48
C ASP A 110 -2.70 -16.83 10.43
N VAL A 111 -3.99 -16.67 10.15
CA VAL A 111 -5.11 -17.27 10.88
C VAL A 111 -6.11 -17.81 9.86
N ALA A 112 -6.70 -18.95 10.14
CA ALA A 112 -7.78 -19.49 9.31
C ALA A 112 -8.90 -18.44 9.13
N ASN A 113 -9.29 -18.16 7.88
CA ASN A 113 -10.27 -17.16 7.45
C ASN A 113 -9.85 -15.68 7.56
N ALA A 114 -8.61 -15.36 7.94
CA ALA A 114 -8.08 -13.99 7.97
C ALA A 114 -7.04 -13.73 6.86
N GLY A 115 -7.15 -14.40 5.73
CA GLY A 115 -6.55 -13.96 4.47
C GLY A 115 -7.16 -12.64 3.99
N ASP A 116 -8.41 -12.36 4.38
CA ASP A 116 -9.10 -11.06 4.34
C ASP A 116 -9.24 -10.57 5.78
N LEU A 117 -8.20 -9.93 6.29
CA LEU A 117 -8.15 -9.46 7.68
C LEU A 117 -9.22 -8.40 7.94
N GLU A 118 -9.37 -7.45 7.02
CA GLU A 118 -10.33 -6.36 7.17
C GLU A 118 -11.79 -6.86 7.11
N GLY A 119 -12.09 -7.80 6.23
CA GLY A 119 -13.42 -8.43 6.20
C GLY A 119 -13.71 -9.21 7.47
N ASP A 120 -12.72 -9.91 8.04
CA ASP A 120 -12.83 -10.60 9.34
C ASP A 120 -13.05 -9.61 10.50
N LEU A 121 -12.35 -8.49 10.48
CA LEU A 121 -12.50 -7.44 11.48
C LEU A 121 -13.87 -6.75 11.38
N LEU A 122 -14.28 -6.34 10.17
CA LEU A 122 -15.58 -5.69 9.94
C LEU A 122 -16.75 -6.60 10.30
N GLN A 123 -16.66 -7.90 10.01
CA GLN A 123 -17.67 -8.88 10.44
C GLN A 123 -17.74 -8.95 11.97
N ALA A 124 -16.61 -9.04 12.66
CA ALA A 124 -16.60 -9.11 14.11
C ALA A 124 -17.13 -7.82 14.77
N VAL A 125 -16.80 -6.64 14.20
CA VAL A 125 -17.38 -5.37 14.64
C VAL A 125 -18.90 -5.36 14.44
N ARG A 126 -19.38 -5.80 13.26
CA ARG A 126 -20.82 -5.93 12.95
C ARG A 126 -21.55 -6.86 13.93
N GLU A 127 -20.97 -8.00 14.26
CA GLU A 127 -21.50 -8.94 15.24
C GLU A 127 -21.59 -8.31 16.65
N THR A 128 -20.62 -7.46 17.01
CA THR A 128 -20.56 -6.77 18.32
C THR A 128 -21.58 -5.64 18.42
N VAL A 129 -21.70 -4.79 17.38
CA VAL A 129 -22.58 -3.59 17.46
C VAL A 129 -24.01 -3.85 16.96
N GLY A 130 -24.25 -4.99 16.30
CA GLY A 130 -25.55 -5.34 15.71
C GLY A 130 -25.81 -4.64 14.38
N THR A 131 -27.03 -4.81 13.85
CA THR A 131 -27.37 -4.41 12.47
C THR A 131 -27.78 -2.95 12.31
N GLU A 132 -28.11 -2.26 13.40
CA GLU A 132 -28.66 -0.90 13.36
C GLU A 132 -27.59 0.18 13.44
N ILE A 133 -26.45 -0.12 14.07
CA ILE A 133 -25.35 0.84 14.20
C ILE A 133 -24.57 0.90 12.88
N PRO A 134 -24.47 2.07 12.22
CA PRO A 134 -23.71 2.18 10.99
C PRO A 134 -22.20 2.00 11.22
N ILE A 135 -21.57 1.24 10.33
CA ILE A 135 -20.13 1.05 10.26
C ILE A 135 -19.65 1.67 8.94
N VAL A 136 -18.80 2.67 9.05
CA VAL A 136 -18.10 3.28 7.91
C VAL A 136 -16.62 2.98 8.02
N ALA A 137 -16.01 2.56 6.92
CA ALA A 137 -14.56 2.38 6.87
C ALA A 137 -13.96 3.10 5.66
N THR A 138 -12.71 3.54 5.81
CA THR A 138 -11.88 4.02 4.70
C THR A 138 -10.90 2.95 4.28
N LEU A 139 -10.58 2.89 2.99
CA LEU A 139 -9.65 1.92 2.41
C LEU A 139 -8.61 2.66 1.54
N ASP A 140 -7.42 2.09 1.46
CA ASP A 140 -6.44 2.46 0.43
C ASP A 140 -6.93 2.05 -0.96
N LEU A 141 -6.48 2.70 -2.02
CA LEU A 141 -6.84 2.32 -3.39
C LEU A 141 -6.21 0.98 -3.84
N HIS A 142 -5.23 0.46 -3.08
CA HIS A 142 -4.66 -0.87 -3.31
C HIS A 142 -5.43 -1.99 -2.60
N ALA A 143 -6.60 -1.68 -2.04
CA ALA A 143 -7.42 -2.68 -1.36
C ALA A 143 -7.87 -3.81 -2.30
N HIS A 144 -7.84 -5.02 -1.77
CA HIS A 144 -8.62 -6.15 -2.28
C HIS A 144 -9.99 -6.15 -1.61
N VAL A 145 -10.92 -5.42 -2.20
CA VAL A 145 -12.28 -5.31 -1.64
C VAL A 145 -13.00 -6.64 -1.78
N THR A 146 -13.40 -7.23 -0.66
CA THR A 146 -14.08 -8.52 -0.60
C THR A 146 -15.58 -8.36 -0.40
N GLU A 147 -16.35 -9.41 -0.74
CA GLU A 147 -17.77 -9.46 -0.44
C GLU A 147 -18.03 -9.32 1.06
N ARG A 148 -17.14 -9.90 1.90
CA ARG A 148 -17.23 -9.83 3.35
C ARG A 148 -17.09 -8.40 3.87
N MET A 149 -16.18 -7.59 3.31
CA MET A 149 -16.08 -6.17 3.63
C MET A 149 -17.35 -5.41 3.24
N VAL A 150 -17.83 -5.62 2.00
CA VAL A 150 -19.01 -4.94 1.44
C VAL A 150 -20.29 -5.26 2.22
N GLN A 151 -20.44 -6.50 2.70
CA GLN A 151 -21.63 -6.92 3.47
C GLN A 151 -21.63 -6.45 4.92
N ASN A 152 -20.46 -6.21 5.52
CA ASN A 152 -20.35 -5.87 6.94
C ASN A 152 -20.13 -4.38 7.22
N ALA A 153 -19.77 -3.58 6.21
CA ALA A 153 -19.78 -2.11 6.28
C ALA A 153 -21.08 -1.54 5.67
N ASP A 154 -21.52 -0.38 6.16
CA ASP A 154 -22.60 0.40 5.53
C ASP A 154 -22.06 1.31 4.43
N ALA A 155 -20.82 1.80 4.57
CA ALA A 155 -20.10 2.55 3.54
C ALA A 155 -18.58 2.29 3.61
N LEU A 156 -17.97 2.15 2.44
CA LEU A 156 -16.51 2.05 2.26
C LEU A 156 -16.05 3.20 1.37
N LEU A 157 -15.10 4.01 1.85
CA LEU A 157 -14.56 5.17 1.12
C LEU A 157 -13.09 4.90 0.75
N ALA A 158 -12.75 5.04 -0.52
CA ALA A 158 -11.38 4.77 -1.01
C ALA A 158 -10.51 6.03 -1.03
N TRP A 159 -9.20 5.89 -0.82
CA TRP A 159 -8.23 6.88 -1.26
C TRP A 159 -8.29 7.02 -2.79
N GLU A 160 -7.97 8.21 -3.29
CA GLU A 160 -8.17 8.57 -4.70
C GLU A 160 -6.87 8.92 -5.42
N THR A 161 -5.77 9.04 -4.68
CA THR A 161 -4.49 9.48 -5.25
C THR A 161 -3.41 8.41 -5.16
N TYR A 162 -2.66 8.28 -6.25
CA TYR A 162 -1.41 7.52 -6.29
C TYR A 162 -0.41 8.25 -7.20
N PRO A 163 0.73 8.70 -6.66
CA PRO A 163 1.21 8.58 -5.27
C PRO A 163 0.26 9.19 -4.24
N HIS A 164 0.18 8.58 -3.06
CA HIS A 164 -0.76 8.91 -2.01
C HIS A 164 -0.55 10.31 -1.42
N ARG A 165 -1.64 11.09 -1.27
CA ARG A 165 -1.62 12.40 -0.62
C ARG A 165 -2.97 12.82 -0.03
N ASP A 166 -4.02 12.03 -0.22
CA ASP A 166 -5.40 12.34 0.19
C ASP A 166 -5.89 11.53 1.41
N ALA A 167 -4.97 10.97 2.19
CA ALA A 167 -5.31 10.21 3.40
C ALA A 167 -6.17 11.03 4.37
N PHE A 168 -5.81 12.29 4.60
CA PHE A 168 -6.53 13.19 5.49
C PHE A 168 -7.92 13.50 4.96
N GLU A 169 -8.04 13.89 3.69
CA GLU A 169 -9.30 14.18 3.02
C GLU A 169 -10.20 12.94 2.96
N THR A 170 -9.64 11.75 2.81
CA THR A 170 -10.41 10.50 2.85
C THR A 170 -10.95 10.24 4.25
N GLY A 171 -10.17 10.51 5.29
CA GLY A 171 -10.67 10.50 6.68
C GLY A 171 -11.85 11.45 6.88
N GLN A 172 -11.77 12.68 6.35
CA GLN A 172 -12.85 13.64 6.38
C GLN A 172 -14.11 13.15 5.63
N ARG A 173 -13.92 12.52 4.44
CA ARG A 173 -15.03 11.93 3.67
C ARG A 173 -15.71 10.79 4.42
N GLY A 174 -14.93 9.90 5.06
CA GLY A 174 -15.45 8.84 5.90
C GLY A 174 -16.30 9.34 7.06
N ALA A 175 -15.79 10.35 7.78
CA ALA A 175 -16.53 10.97 8.88
C ALA A 175 -17.82 11.66 8.42
N ARG A 176 -17.77 12.41 7.31
CA ARG A 176 -18.98 13.02 6.70
C ARG A 176 -20.01 11.98 6.30
N ALA A 177 -19.59 10.89 5.64
CA ALA A 177 -20.52 9.82 5.27
C ALA A 177 -21.22 9.22 6.50
N LEU A 178 -20.51 9.01 7.60
CA LEU A 178 -21.11 8.53 8.84
C LEU A 178 -22.12 9.54 9.40
N LEU A 179 -21.77 10.82 9.44
CA LEU A 179 -22.68 11.88 9.91
C LEU A 179 -23.93 12.03 9.03
N ASP A 180 -23.79 11.93 7.70
CA ASP A 180 -24.92 11.96 6.76
C ASP A 180 -25.85 10.75 6.97
N ILE A 181 -25.31 9.58 7.31
CA ILE A 181 -26.12 8.40 7.67
C ILE A 181 -26.86 8.66 9.00
N LEU A 182 -26.17 9.15 10.02
CA LEU A 182 -26.76 9.39 11.35
C LEU A 182 -27.85 10.46 11.34
N THR A 183 -27.71 11.47 10.47
CA THR A 183 -28.71 12.54 10.30
C THR A 183 -29.80 12.20 9.27
N GLY A 184 -29.74 11.03 8.65
CA GLY A 184 -30.72 10.57 7.66
C GLY A 184 -30.60 11.26 6.29
N GLN A 185 -29.51 11.96 6.03
CA GLN A 185 -29.20 12.60 4.73
C GLN A 185 -28.70 11.58 3.71
N LEU A 186 -28.17 10.44 4.17
CA LEU A 186 -27.68 9.33 3.35
C LEU A 186 -28.27 8.01 3.84
N ARG A 187 -28.90 7.27 2.93
CA ARG A 187 -29.31 5.88 3.12
C ARG A 187 -28.41 5.00 2.24
N PRO A 188 -27.20 4.64 2.71
CA PRO A 188 -26.19 4.10 1.83
C PRO A 188 -26.60 2.76 1.26
N VAL A 189 -26.48 2.64 -0.05
CA VAL A 189 -26.50 1.40 -0.81
C VAL A 189 -25.20 1.32 -1.57
N MET A 190 -24.48 0.21 -1.45
CA MET A 190 -23.13 0.05 -1.97
C MET A 190 -23.00 -1.19 -2.83
N ALA A 191 -22.32 -1.06 -3.98
CA ALA A 191 -21.92 -2.15 -4.85
C ALA A 191 -20.42 -2.04 -5.20
N TYR A 192 -19.75 -3.17 -5.24
CA TYR A 192 -18.38 -3.31 -5.75
C TYR A 192 -18.37 -4.28 -6.91
N ALA A 193 -17.86 -3.85 -8.06
CA ALA A 193 -17.65 -4.69 -9.23
C ALA A 193 -16.16 -4.92 -9.46
N ARG A 194 -15.77 -6.17 -9.67
CA ARG A 194 -14.37 -6.60 -9.78
C ARG A 194 -14.10 -7.32 -11.08
N VAL A 195 -12.91 -7.11 -11.65
CA VAL A 195 -12.31 -7.87 -12.76
C VAL A 195 -10.96 -8.44 -12.34
N PRO A 196 -10.55 -9.62 -12.85
CA PRO A 196 -9.33 -10.28 -12.45
C PRO A 196 -8.10 -9.66 -13.14
N VAL A 197 -7.79 -8.41 -12.81
CA VAL A 197 -6.60 -7.67 -13.26
C VAL A 197 -5.67 -7.51 -12.07
N ILE A 198 -4.47 -8.11 -12.16
CA ILE A 198 -3.44 -8.11 -11.14
C ILE A 198 -2.20 -7.47 -11.74
N VAL A 199 -2.00 -6.18 -11.49
CA VAL A 199 -0.89 -5.40 -12.05
C VAL A 199 -0.22 -4.56 -10.95
N GLY A 200 1.08 -4.35 -11.10
CA GLY A 200 1.85 -3.50 -10.18
C GLY A 200 1.56 -2.01 -10.34
N GLY A 201 2.09 -1.21 -9.41
CA GLY A 201 1.81 0.23 -9.33
C GLY A 201 2.51 1.11 -10.38
N ILE A 202 3.40 0.59 -11.23
CA ILE A 202 4.25 1.39 -12.14
C ILE A 202 3.46 2.36 -13.02
N ASN A 203 2.37 1.88 -13.64
CA ASN A 203 1.49 2.70 -14.50
C ASN A 203 0.16 3.04 -13.80
N GLY A 204 0.16 2.99 -12.47
CA GLY A 204 -1.04 3.15 -11.63
C GLY A 204 -1.33 4.58 -11.17
N GLN A 205 -0.60 5.60 -11.67
CA GLN A 205 -0.85 6.99 -11.27
C GLN A 205 -2.30 7.40 -11.53
N THR A 206 -2.89 8.10 -10.57
CA THR A 206 -4.29 8.56 -10.63
C THR A 206 -4.47 9.93 -11.25
N GLU A 207 -3.37 10.62 -11.53
CA GLU A 207 -3.35 11.95 -12.14
C GLU A 207 -2.54 11.97 -13.45
N GLY A 208 -2.70 13.05 -14.21
CA GLY A 208 -2.07 13.16 -15.53
C GLY A 208 -2.75 12.29 -16.59
N ASP A 209 -1.99 11.79 -17.55
CA ASP A 209 -2.48 11.06 -18.72
C ASP A 209 -2.21 9.54 -18.65
N GLY A 210 -2.21 8.99 -17.44
CA GLY A 210 -1.98 7.56 -17.23
C GLY A 210 -3.25 6.71 -17.42
N PRO A 211 -3.08 5.39 -17.69
CA PRO A 211 -4.22 4.50 -17.92
C PRO A 211 -5.14 4.37 -16.70
N PHE A 212 -4.59 4.37 -15.47
CA PHE A 212 -5.41 4.33 -14.26
C PHE A 212 -6.01 5.70 -13.94
N ALA A 213 -5.34 6.80 -14.31
CA ALA A 213 -5.91 8.15 -14.22
C ALA A 213 -7.19 8.29 -15.05
N ASP A 214 -7.30 7.62 -16.21
CA ASP A 214 -8.53 7.56 -17.00
C ASP A 214 -9.67 6.88 -16.22
N VAL A 215 -9.37 5.75 -15.56
CA VAL A 215 -10.37 5.01 -14.74
C VAL A 215 -10.83 5.88 -13.56
N MET A 216 -9.89 6.52 -12.86
CA MET A 216 -10.22 7.39 -11.74
C MET A 216 -11.04 8.60 -12.19
N ARG A 217 -10.66 9.28 -13.29
CA ARG A 217 -11.44 10.41 -13.84
C ARG A 217 -12.86 9.99 -14.23
N PHE A 218 -13.01 8.81 -14.82
CA PHE A 218 -14.32 8.27 -15.15
C PHE A 218 -15.16 8.03 -13.90
N ALA A 219 -14.62 7.34 -12.90
CA ALA A 219 -15.30 7.12 -11.62
C ALA A 219 -15.75 8.44 -10.99
N LYS A 220 -14.84 9.41 -10.84
CA LYS A 220 -15.14 10.71 -10.24
C LYS A 220 -16.07 11.59 -11.08
N SER A 221 -16.27 11.29 -12.36
CA SER A 221 -17.24 12.01 -13.19
C SER A 221 -18.69 11.78 -12.71
N HIS A 222 -19.02 10.60 -12.20
CA HIS A 222 -20.35 10.29 -11.66
C HIS A 222 -20.66 11.06 -10.37
N GLU A 223 -19.69 11.25 -9.50
CA GLU A 223 -19.85 12.11 -8.31
C GLU A 223 -20.10 13.57 -8.70
N ARG A 224 -19.27 14.10 -9.63
CA ARG A 224 -19.44 15.49 -10.10
C ARG A 224 -20.79 15.75 -10.78
N GLN A 225 -21.38 14.72 -11.38
CA GLN A 225 -22.73 14.80 -11.96
C GLN A 225 -23.84 14.65 -10.92
N GLY A 226 -23.50 14.30 -9.69
CA GLY A 226 -24.47 14.05 -8.62
C GLY A 226 -25.31 12.80 -8.80
N THR A 227 -24.85 11.84 -9.63
CA THR A 227 -25.56 10.58 -9.87
C THR A 227 -25.33 9.55 -8.77
N VAL A 228 -24.24 9.69 -8.02
CA VAL A 228 -23.85 8.82 -6.92
C VAL A 228 -23.29 9.65 -5.76
N TYR A 229 -23.30 9.09 -4.55
CA TYR A 229 -22.72 9.74 -3.37
C TYR A 229 -21.18 9.69 -3.38
N SER A 230 -20.60 8.52 -3.63
CA SER A 230 -19.15 8.34 -3.71
C SER A 230 -18.79 7.19 -4.64
N THR A 231 -17.60 7.31 -5.25
CA THR A 231 -16.98 6.25 -6.06
C THR A 231 -15.55 5.99 -5.60
N GLY A 232 -15.09 4.76 -5.78
CA GLY A 232 -13.69 4.35 -5.65
C GLY A 232 -13.26 3.53 -6.87
N ALA A 233 -12.04 3.70 -7.33
CA ALA A 233 -11.41 2.80 -8.28
C ALA A 233 -10.20 2.13 -7.60
N PHE A 234 -10.11 0.80 -7.67
CA PHE A 234 -9.09 0.02 -6.98
C PHE A 234 -8.10 -0.59 -7.96
N LEU A 235 -6.83 -0.27 -7.73
CA LEU A 235 -5.65 -0.92 -8.29
C LEU A 235 -5.16 -1.91 -7.23
N VAL A 236 -5.72 -3.12 -7.23
CA VAL A 236 -5.47 -4.09 -6.16
C VAL A 236 -3.98 -4.33 -5.91
N HIS A 237 -3.57 -4.42 -4.65
CA HIS A 237 -2.22 -4.84 -4.27
C HIS A 237 -1.91 -6.22 -4.87
N PRO A 238 -0.92 -6.34 -5.77
CA PRO A 238 -0.78 -7.54 -6.60
C PRO A 238 -0.07 -8.71 -5.91
N TYR A 239 0.42 -8.52 -4.68
CA TYR A 239 1.27 -9.49 -3.98
C TYR A 239 0.52 -10.27 -2.88
N LEU A 240 -0.80 -10.13 -2.81
CA LEU A 240 -1.65 -11.04 -2.08
C LEU A 240 -1.83 -12.34 -2.89
N ASP A 241 -1.96 -13.48 -2.20
CA ASP A 241 -2.24 -14.77 -2.83
C ASP A 241 -3.59 -15.30 -2.35
N LEU A 242 -4.66 -14.67 -2.83
CA LEU A 242 -6.05 -14.99 -2.49
C LEU A 242 -6.79 -15.54 -3.71
N PRO A 243 -7.81 -16.40 -3.52
CA PRO A 243 -8.44 -17.13 -4.62
C PRO A 243 -9.09 -16.27 -5.70
N ASP A 244 -9.52 -15.07 -5.37
CA ASP A 244 -10.40 -14.26 -6.19
C ASP A 244 -9.99 -12.80 -6.28
N MET A 245 -8.68 -12.55 -6.36
CA MET A 245 -8.13 -11.20 -6.46
C MET A 245 -8.55 -10.46 -7.72
N GLY A 246 -8.52 -9.13 -7.63
CA GLY A 246 -8.75 -8.23 -8.74
C GLY A 246 -9.12 -6.83 -8.30
N GLY A 247 -8.90 -5.87 -9.19
CA GLY A 247 -9.31 -4.48 -9.01
C GLY A 247 -10.68 -4.19 -9.62
N GLY A 248 -11.19 -2.98 -9.43
CA GLY A 248 -12.49 -2.60 -9.96
C GLY A 248 -13.05 -1.30 -9.41
N GLY A 249 -14.38 -1.20 -9.40
CA GLY A 249 -15.11 -0.01 -8.99
C GLY A 249 -16.03 -0.23 -7.79
N LEU A 250 -15.98 0.66 -6.81
CA LEU A 250 -16.87 0.73 -5.67
C LEU A 250 -17.77 1.96 -5.81
N VAL A 251 -19.06 1.81 -5.55
CA VAL A 251 -20.03 2.89 -5.69
C VAL A 251 -20.99 2.91 -4.51
N ILE A 252 -21.22 4.08 -3.95
CA ILE A 252 -22.22 4.36 -2.92
C ILE A 252 -23.27 5.29 -3.49
N THR A 253 -24.54 4.94 -3.33
CA THR A 253 -25.71 5.76 -3.70
C THR A 253 -26.61 6.01 -2.49
N ASP A 254 -27.49 7.00 -2.58
CA ASP A 254 -28.59 7.18 -1.62
C ASP A 254 -29.79 6.36 -2.03
N GLY A 255 -29.83 5.08 -1.62
CA GLY A 255 -30.96 4.19 -1.79
C GLY A 255 -31.21 3.67 -3.22
N ASP A 256 -30.26 3.71 -4.14
CA ASP A 256 -30.41 3.25 -5.53
C ASP A 256 -29.38 2.14 -5.84
N ALA A 257 -29.82 0.87 -5.64
CA ALA A 257 -28.99 -0.31 -5.86
C ALA A 257 -28.65 -0.52 -7.35
N ASP A 258 -29.56 -0.24 -8.25
CA ASP A 258 -29.35 -0.45 -9.69
C ASP A 258 -28.28 0.50 -10.24
N THR A 259 -28.35 1.76 -9.86
CA THR A 259 -27.30 2.74 -10.21
C THR A 259 -25.95 2.35 -9.58
N ALA A 260 -25.91 1.89 -8.34
CA ALA A 260 -24.68 1.45 -7.70
C ALA A 260 -24.03 0.30 -8.48
N VAL A 261 -24.79 -0.75 -8.82
CA VAL A 261 -24.33 -1.92 -9.59
C VAL A 261 -23.88 -1.52 -10.99
N ARG A 262 -24.68 -0.73 -11.69
CA ARG A 262 -24.38 -0.29 -13.06
C ARG A 262 -23.07 0.51 -13.12
N VAL A 263 -22.94 1.54 -12.30
CA VAL A 263 -21.75 2.41 -12.32
C VAL A 263 -20.49 1.66 -11.84
N ALA A 264 -20.60 0.80 -10.83
CA ALA A 264 -19.50 -0.07 -10.40
C ALA A 264 -19.02 -0.97 -11.54
N THR A 265 -19.96 -1.57 -12.28
CA THR A 265 -19.68 -2.44 -13.44
C THR A 265 -19.02 -1.66 -14.59
N GLU A 266 -19.45 -0.42 -14.85
CA GLU A 266 -18.85 0.45 -15.87
C GLU A 266 -17.39 0.81 -15.51
N ILE A 267 -17.10 1.15 -14.25
CA ILE A 267 -15.74 1.42 -13.76
C ILE A 267 -14.85 0.17 -13.92
N ALA A 268 -15.32 -0.99 -13.44
CA ALA A 268 -14.58 -2.25 -13.55
C ALA A 268 -14.33 -2.66 -15.01
N SER A 269 -15.30 -2.42 -15.90
CA SER A 269 -15.17 -2.70 -17.33
C SER A 269 -14.13 -1.79 -18.00
N LEU A 270 -14.08 -0.50 -17.64
CA LEU A 270 -13.05 0.41 -18.12
C LEU A 270 -11.67 0.00 -17.62
N TYR A 271 -11.55 -0.39 -16.34
CA TYR A 271 -10.30 -0.91 -15.78
C TYR A 271 -9.81 -2.16 -16.56
N TRP A 272 -10.71 -3.09 -16.88
CA TRP A 272 -10.39 -4.22 -17.75
C TRP A 272 -9.89 -3.82 -19.13
N LEU A 273 -10.49 -2.82 -19.76
CA LEU A 273 -10.08 -2.33 -21.08
C LEU A 273 -8.67 -1.71 -21.05
N LYS A 274 -8.27 -1.09 -19.95
CA LYS A 274 -6.96 -0.45 -19.76
C LYS A 274 -5.84 -1.41 -19.33
N ARG A 275 -6.12 -2.69 -19.09
CA ARG A 275 -5.19 -3.64 -18.48
C ARG A 275 -3.83 -3.76 -19.18
N PHE A 276 -3.81 -3.70 -20.51
CA PHE A 276 -2.56 -3.80 -21.28
C PHE A 276 -1.66 -2.56 -21.12
N ASP A 277 -2.27 -1.40 -20.96
CA ASP A 277 -1.55 -0.15 -20.76
C ASP A 277 -1.01 -0.04 -19.32
N LEU A 278 -1.61 -0.78 -18.38
CA LEU A 278 -1.19 -0.85 -16.99
C LEU A 278 0.04 -1.77 -16.79
N GLU A 279 0.24 -2.74 -17.67
CA GLU A 279 1.37 -3.65 -17.57
C GLU A 279 2.68 -2.95 -17.96
N PRO A 280 3.73 -2.92 -17.11
CA PRO A 280 4.96 -2.24 -17.42
C PRO A 280 5.83 -3.04 -18.41
N LYS A 281 6.68 -2.33 -19.15
CA LYS A 281 7.78 -2.94 -19.87
C LYS A 281 8.98 -3.05 -18.94
N VAL A 282 9.51 -4.24 -18.81
CA VAL A 282 10.64 -4.54 -17.94
C VAL A 282 11.85 -5.01 -18.72
N VAL A 283 13.05 -4.79 -18.19
CA VAL A 283 14.33 -5.24 -18.73
C VAL A 283 15.21 -5.79 -17.61
N THR A 284 16.14 -6.70 -17.92
CA THR A 284 17.08 -7.15 -16.88
C THR A 284 18.05 -6.03 -16.48
N PRO A 285 18.69 -6.09 -15.30
CA PRO A 285 19.69 -5.09 -14.89
C PRO A 285 20.82 -4.92 -15.91
N GLU A 286 21.34 -6.01 -16.47
CA GLU A 286 22.43 -6.02 -17.48
C GLU A 286 21.96 -5.35 -18.78
N GLU A 287 20.74 -5.62 -19.20
CA GLU A 287 20.14 -4.98 -20.37
C GLU A 287 19.95 -3.48 -20.15
N ALA A 288 19.45 -3.08 -18.98
CA ALA A 288 19.31 -1.68 -18.59
C ALA A 288 20.65 -0.93 -18.65
N ILE A 289 21.72 -1.50 -18.08
CA ILE A 289 23.08 -0.94 -18.12
C ILE A 289 23.56 -0.84 -19.58
N ARG A 290 23.37 -1.87 -20.38
CA ARG A 290 23.74 -1.89 -21.82
C ARG A 290 22.99 -0.82 -22.62
N LEU A 291 21.69 -0.69 -22.46
CA LEU A 291 20.87 0.34 -23.12
C LEU A 291 21.31 1.75 -22.73
N SER A 292 21.79 1.91 -21.50
CA SER A 292 22.24 3.17 -20.96
C SER A 292 23.58 3.67 -21.54
N GLN A 293 24.35 2.84 -22.23
CA GLN A 293 25.65 3.22 -22.81
C GLN A 293 25.53 4.38 -23.82
N SER A 294 24.40 4.52 -24.49
CA SER A 294 24.14 5.61 -25.44
C SER A 294 23.62 6.90 -24.78
N VAL A 295 23.25 6.86 -23.51
CA VAL A 295 22.72 8.01 -22.78
C VAL A 295 23.87 8.84 -22.24
N VAL A 296 23.89 10.15 -22.51
CA VAL A 296 24.94 11.06 -22.04
C VAL A 296 24.57 11.59 -20.63
N GLY A 297 25.49 11.45 -19.69
CA GLY A 297 25.32 11.91 -18.31
C GLY A 297 24.44 10.97 -17.48
N GLY A 298 24.06 11.45 -16.30
CA GLY A 298 23.20 10.77 -15.33
C GLY A 298 22.31 11.78 -14.59
N PRO A 299 21.49 11.34 -13.62
CA PRO A 299 21.30 9.96 -13.22
C PRO A 299 20.45 9.15 -14.21
N ILE A 300 20.75 7.86 -14.30
CA ILE A 300 19.91 6.85 -14.93
C ILE A 300 19.31 6.03 -13.78
N LEU A 301 17.98 5.98 -13.73
CA LEU A 301 17.30 5.26 -12.68
C LEU A 301 17.16 3.78 -13.04
N LEU A 302 17.62 2.92 -12.17
CA LEU A 302 17.43 1.48 -12.18
C LEU A 302 16.35 1.15 -11.16
N VAL A 303 15.10 1.03 -11.64
CA VAL A 303 13.91 0.91 -10.77
C VAL A 303 13.69 -0.57 -10.46
N GLU A 304 14.24 -1.03 -9.32
CA GLU A 304 14.14 -2.39 -8.80
C GLU A 304 12.92 -2.52 -7.89
N THR A 305 11.72 -2.63 -8.48
CA THR A 305 10.50 -2.75 -7.66
C THR A 305 10.35 -4.08 -6.97
N ALA A 306 11.06 -5.11 -7.43
CA ALA A 306 10.91 -6.48 -6.92
C ALA A 306 11.28 -6.63 -5.44
N ASP A 307 11.98 -5.63 -4.87
CA ASP A 307 12.35 -5.59 -3.45
C ASP A 307 11.95 -4.26 -2.79
N CYS A 308 10.71 -3.80 -3.06
CA CYS A 308 10.15 -2.58 -2.52
C CYS A 308 9.60 -2.78 -1.11
N CYS A 309 10.18 -2.12 -0.10
CA CYS A 309 9.65 -2.13 1.27
C CYS A 309 8.20 -1.59 1.34
N GLY A 310 7.86 -0.62 0.49
CA GLY A 310 6.50 -0.11 0.34
C GLY A 310 5.48 -1.10 -0.23
N GLY A 311 5.91 -2.24 -0.74
CA GLY A 311 5.05 -3.36 -1.16
C GLY A 311 5.19 -4.60 -0.26
N GLY A 312 5.90 -4.45 0.87
CA GLY A 312 6.08 -5.51 1.86
C GLY A 312 7.33 -6.39 1.64
N ALA A 313 8.26 -5.99 0.77
CA ALA A 313 9.55 -6.66 0.65
C ALA A 313 10.52 -6.26 1.78
N SER A 314 11.59 -7.03 1.94
CA SER A 314 12.58 -6.82 3.00
C SER A 314 13.58 -5.70 2.71
N GLY A 315 13.78 -5.34 1.43
CA GLY A 315 14.80 -4.36 1.00
C GLY A 315 16.21 -4.95 0.91
N ASP A 316 16.38 -6.28 1.01
CA ASP A 316 17.66 -6.96 1.13
C ASP A 316 18.16 -7.63 -0.17
N SER A 317 17.47 -7.45 -1.31
CA SER A 317 17.93 -7.91 -2.62
C SER A 317 19.22 -7.21 -3.05
N VAL A 318 20.12 -7.99 -3.64
CA VAL A 318 21.37 -7.53 -4.24
C VAL A 318 21.45 -7.78 -5.76
N ALA A 319 20.34 -8.14 -6.40
CA ALA A 319 20.31 -8.49 -7.83
C ALA A 319 20.86 -7.37 -8.73
N THR A 320 20.45 -6.12 -8.52
CA THR A 320 20.99 -4.99 -9.29
C THR A 320 22.44 -4.66 -8.89
N LEU A 321 22.82 -4.86 -7.62
CA LEU A 321 24.21 -4.69 -7.18
C LEU A 321 25.16 -5.69 -7.88
N GLU A 322 24.78 -6.96 -8.02
CA GLU A 322 25.56 -7.99 -8.71
C GLU A 322 25.82 -7.58 -10.17
N ALA A 323 24.78 -7.16 -10.90
CA ALA A 323 24.93 -6.69 -12.27
C ALA A 323 25.87 -5.47 -12.38
N LEU A 324 25.80 -4.52 -11.43
CA LEU A 324 26.70 -3.37 -11.39
C LEU A 324 28.14 -3.78 -11.06
N LEU A 325 28.35 -4.74 -10.15
CA LEU A 325 29.69 -5.26 -9.82
C LEU A 325 30.32 -5.97 -11.03
N GLU A 326 29.54 -6.76 -11.76
CA GLU A 326 30.01 -7.45 -12.97
C GLU A 326 30.34 -6.49 -14.11
N CYS A 327 29.51 -5.47 -14.33
CA CYS A 327 29.72 -4.48 -15.38
C CYS A 327 30.83 -3.47 -15.04
N ALA A 328 31.18 -3.31 -13.77
CA ALA A 328 32.24 -2.45 -13.24
C ALA A 328 32.22 -1.02 -13.87
N PRO A 329 31.11 -0.26 -13.76
CA PRO A 329 31.02 1.08 -14.34
C PRO A 329 32.11 2.00 -13.78
N LEU A 330 32.59 2.96 -14.59
CA LEU A 330 33.61 3.91 -14.15
C LEU A 330 33.04 5.10 -13.37
N GLU A 331 31.77 5.41 -13.59
CA GLU A 331 31.08 6.52 -12.96
C GLU A 331 30.35 6.04 -11.67
N ALA A 332 30.07 6.98 -10.77
CA ALA A 332 29.41 6.71 -9.49
C ALA A 332 28.06 6.01 -9.64
N CYS A 333 27.84 4.98 -8.83
CA CYS A 333 26.58 4.25 -8.74
C CYS A 333 26.11 4.18 -7.29
N LEU A 334 24.81 4.35 -7.05
CA LEU A 334 24.21 4.33 -5.72
C LEU A 334 23.27 3.14 -5.62
N VAL A 335 23.45 2.32 -4.56
CA VAL A 335 22.67 1.09 -4.34
C VAL A 335 22.25 0.99 -2.87
N PRO A 336 20.95 0.82 -2.55
CA PRO A 336 20.47 0.59 -1.19
C PRO A 336 20.34 -0.91 -0.93
N VAL A 337 20.76 -1.36 0.27
CA VAL A 337 20.57 -2.74 0.74
C VAL A 337 20.23 -2.72 2.22
N VAL A 338 19.24 -3.50 2.64
CA VAL A 338 18.92 -3.71 4.06
C VAL A 338 19.66 -4.94 4.57
N ASP A 339 20.60 -4.72 5.48
CA ASP A 339 21.36 -5.80 6.14
C ASP A 339 21.90 -5.32 7.49
N ALA A 340 21.19 -5.62 8.57
CA ALA A 340 21.53 -5.18 9.91
C ALA A 340 22.88 -5.75 10.39
N ALA A 341 23.22 -6.97 10.01
CA ALA A 341 24.48 -7.59 10.40
C ALA A 341 25.67 -6.94 9.71
N ALA A 342 25.55 -6.65 8.41
CA ALA A 342 26.56 -5.94 7.63
C ALA A 342 26.72 -4.49 8.12
N ALA A 343 25.63 -3.76 8.40
CA ALA A 343 25.67 -2.42 8.97
C ALA A 343 26.41 -2.40 10.32
N SER A 344 26.11 -3.37 11.20
CA SER A 344 26.77 -3.52 12.50
C SER A 344 28.27 -3.84 12.36
N ALA A 345 28.64 -4.70 11.40
CA ALA A 345 30.04 -5.01 11.11
C ALA A 345 30.82 -3.78 10.63
N CYS A 346 30.20 -2.95 9.75
CA CYS A 346 30.77 -1.67 9.33
C CYS A 346 30.95 -0.70 10.49
N GLN A 347 29.95 -0.61 11.40
CA GLN A 347 30.03 0.23 12.58
C GLN A 347 31.19 -0.20 13.50
N ALA A 348 31.35 -1.50 13.72
CA ALA A 348 32.43 -2.03 14.53
C ALA A 348 33.82 -1.79 13.90
N ALA A 349 33.92 -1.83 12.57
CA ALA A 349 35.18 -1.58 11.84
C ALA A 349 35.56 -0.09 11.83
N GLY A 350 34.60 0.80 11.75
CA GLY A 350 34.79 2.26 11.72
C GLY A 350 35.10 2.82 10.32
N VAL A 351 34.92 4.14 10.18
CA VAL A 351 35.17 4.86 8.92
C VAL A 351 36.65 4.75 8.52
N GLY A 352 36.91 4.52 7.23
CA GLY A 352 38.23 4.30 6.65
C GLY A 352 38.71 2.85 6.69
N ALA A 353 37.97 1.96 7.37
CA ALA A 353 38.33 0.54 7.43
C ALA A 353 37.92 -0.19 6.12
N SER A 354 38.77 -1.13 5.70
CA SER A 354 38.42 -2.09 4.66
C SER A 354 37.65 -3.26 5.29
N VAL A 355 36.48 -3.56 4.74
CA VAL A 355 35.61 -4.66 5.20
C VAL A 355 35.32 -5.64 4.07
N THR A 356 35.17 -6.91 4.42
CA THR A 356 34.65 -7.94 3.52
C THR A 356 33.33 -8.44 4.09
N LEU A 357 32.24 -8.26 3.35
CA LEU A 357 30.87 -8.52 3.78
C LEU A 357 30.22 -9.58 2.87
N SER A 358 29.43 -10.47 3.47
CA SER A 358 28.41 -11.26 2.77
C SER A 358 27.10 -10.48 2.87
N LEU A 359 26.67 -9.84 1.79
CA LEU A 359 25.65 -8.80 1.79
C LEU A 359 24.37 -9.25 1.09
N GLY A 360 23.24 -8.96 1.67
CA GLY A 360 21.90 -9.18 1.11
C GLY A 360 21.31 -10.55 1.37
N HIS A 361 20.03 -10.71 1.06
CA HIS A 361 19.23 -11.95 1.18
C HIS A 361 19.31 -12.64 2.56
N GLN A 362 19.60 -11.87 3.63
CA GLN A 362 19.63 -12.38 5.01
C GLN A 362 18.22 -12.45 5.62
N LEU A 363 17.34 -11.56 5.19
CA LEU A 363 15.97 -11.45 5.69
C LEU A 363 15.01 -12.32 4.88
N ASP A 364 15.17 -12.34 3.56
CA ASP A 364 14.35 -13.17 2.66
C ASP A 364 15.20 -13.98 1.66
N PRO A 365 15.79 -15.10 2.09
CA PRO A 365 16.67 -15.93 1.26
C PRO A 365 15.95 -16.70 0.14
N ARG A 366 14.62 -16.54 -0.01
CA ARG A 366 13.86 -17.20 -1.09
C ARG A 366 14.14 -16.61 -2.47
N TRP A 367 14.68 -15.38 -2.53
CA TRP A 367 14.77 -14.61 -3.76
C TRP A 367 16.18 -14.44 -4.32
N GLY A 368 17.20 -14.96 -3.64
CA GLY A 368 18.59 -14.91 -4.11
C GLY A 368 19.59 -15.35 -3.04
N ASP A 369 20.86 -15.28 -3.40
CA ASP A 369 21.98 -15.58 -2.54
C ASP A 369 22.73 -14.30 -2.16
N PRO A 370 23.40 -14.23 -1.00
CA PRO A 370 24.24 -13.10 -0.63
C PRO A 370 25.43 -12.92 -1.57
N VAL A 371 25.77 -11.67 -1.88
CA VAL A 371 26.99 -11.33 -2.64
C VAL A 371 28.14 -10.99 -1.68
N THR A 372 29.36 -11.45 -2.00
CA THR A 372 30.54 -11.05 -1.24
C THR A 372 31.15 -9.81 -1.85
N VAL A 373 31.24 -8.74 -1.04
CA VAL A 373 31.87 -7.46 -1.42
C VAL A 373 33.05 -7.13 -0.51
N THR A 374 34.12 -6.56 -1.07
CA THR A 374 35.21 -5.98 -0.29
C THR A 374 35.33 -4.50 -0.63
N GLY A 375 35.20 -3.63 0.37
CA GLY A 375 35.16 -2.19 0.18
C GLY A 375 35.60 -1.40 1.41
N GLU A 376 35.64 -0.08 1.27
CA GLU A 376 35.98 0.85 2.35
C GLU A 376 34.69 1.40 2.97
N VAL A 377 34.60 1.42 4.30
CA VAL A 377 33.54 2.11 5.04
C VAL A 377 33.79 3.61 4.94
N VAL A 378 33.01 4.31 4.12
CA VAL A 378 33.22 5.74 3.88
C VAL A 378 32.37 6.65 4.77
N ARG A 379 31.24 6.16 5.28
CA ARG A 379 30.33 6.89 6.18
C ARG A 379 29.59 5.95 7.12
N LEU A 380 29.26 6.48 8.30
CA LEU A 380 28.40 5.84 9.30
C LEU A 380 27.42 6.89 9.81
N THR A 381 26.14 6.53 9.92
CA THR A 381 25.06 7.40 10.43
C THR A 381 24.11 6.60 11.32
N ASP A 382 23.22 7.31 12.03
CA ASP A 382 22.12 6.71 12.79
C ASP A 382 20.91 6.33 11.91
N GLY A 383 20.95 6.71 10.62
CA GLY A 383 19.91 6.41 9.65
C GLY A 383 18.58 7.13 9.88
N VAL A 384 18.58 8.19 10.69
CA VAL A 384 17.38 9.00 10.97
C VAL A 384 17.24 10.11 9.92
N PHE A 385 16.04 10.25 9.37
CA PHE A 385 15.72 11.32 8.41
C PHE A 385 14.25 11.75 8.55
N THR A 386 13.90 12.86 7.91
CA THR A 386 12.52 13.36 7.85
C THR A 386 11.99 13.23 6.43
N TYR A 387 10.85 12.59 6.27
CA TYR A 387 10.13 12.52 5.00
C TYR A 387 9.62 13.89 4.56
N ARG A 388 9.52 14.12 3.24
CA ARG A 388 9.07 15.37 2.64
C ARG A 388 7.89 15.15 1.70
N GLY A 389 6.79 15.75 2.04
CA GLY A 389 5.56 15.76 1.22
C GLY A 389 4.76 14.47 1.23
N GLY A 390 3.57 14.55 0.70
CA GLY A 390 2.61 13.45 0.64
C GLY A 390 2.12 13.02 2.01
N ILE A 391 1.76 11.75 2.14
CA ILE A 391 1.22 11.19 3.40
C ILE A 391 2.26 11.06 4.52
N TRP A 392 3.56 11.16 4.19
CA TRP A 392 4.66 11.02 5.13
C TRP A 392 5.28 12.36 5.55
N ASP A 393 4.73 13.49 5.08
CA ASP A 393 5.31 14.81 5.34
C ASP A 393 5.57 15.05 6.84
N ASP A 394 6.78 15.53 7.15
CA ASP A 394 7.28 15.77 8.52
C ASP A 394 7.38 14.51 9.42
N GLN A 395 7.11 13.31 8.92
CA GLN A 395 7.29 12.09 9.69
C GLN A 395 8.77 11.65 9.69
N THR A 396 9.18 11.00 10.78
CA THR A 396 10.54 10.49 10.93
C THR A 396 10.67 9.10 10.33
N GLY A 397 11.62 8.94 9.37
CA GLY A 397 12.11 7.66 8.92
C GLY A 397 13.32 7.23 9.76
N ASN A 398 13.46 5.93 10.02
CA ASN A 398 14.57 5.39 10.81
C ASN A 398 15.09 4.08 10.21
N MET A 399 16.19 4.16 9.50
CA MET A 399 16.91 3.02 8.92
C MET A 399 17.80 2.29 9.94
N GLY A 400 17.89 2.80 11.18
CA GLY A 400 18.82 2.31 12.19
C GLY A 400 20.29 2.59 11.82
N THR A 401 21.21 1.91 12.48
CA THR A 401 22.63 2.01 12.10
C THR A 401 22.78 1.81 10.60
N THR A 402 23.35 2.81 9.93
CA THR A 402 23.49 2.82 8.48
C THR A 402 24.93 3.14 8.10
N ALA A 403 25.48 2.35 7.18
CA ALA A 403 26.82 2.50 6.66
C ALA A 403 26.81 2.76 5.15
N VAL A 404 27.77 3.53 4.65
CA VAL A 404 28.08 3.57 3.23
C VAL A 404 29.42 2.89 2.99
N VAL A 405 29.39 1.84 2.16
CA VAL A 405 30.59 1.10 1.75
C VAL A 405 30.86 1.37 0.28
N ARG A 406 32.11 1.75 -0.04
CA ARG A 406 32.56 2.02 -1.41
C ARG A 406 33.31 0.83 -1.97
N VAL A 407 32.84 0.32 -3.12
CA VAL A 407 33.45 -0.76 -3.90
C VAL A 407 33.71 -0.22 -5.32
N GLY A 408 34.94 0.20 -5.60
CA GLY A 408 35.27 0.90 -6.86
C GLY A 408 34.48 2.21 -6.98
N SER A 409 33.64 2.31 -8.00
CA SER A 409 32.73 3.46 -8.24
C SER A 409 31.35 3.29 -7.59
N ILE A 410 31.05 2.14 -6.98
CA ILE A 410 29.73 1.84 -6.40
C ILE A 410 29.75 2.23 -4.92
N GLU A 411 28.84 3.10 -4.51
CA GLU A 411 28.52 3.36 -3.11
C GLU A 411 27.27 2.57 -2.70
N ILE A 412 27.43 1.71 -1.71
CA ILE A 412 26.37 0.84 -1.19
C ILE A 412 25.91 1.43 0.13
N MET A 413 24.66 1.88 0.22
CA MET A 413 24.00 2.26 1.46
C MET A 413 23.46 0.99 2.13
N ILE A 414 24.03 0.62 3.27
CA ILE A 414 23.66 -0.57 4.04
C ILE A 414 22.91 -0.13 5.28
N ALA A 415 21.60 -0.36 5.30
CA ALA A 415 20.70 0.02 6.38
C ALA A 415 20.35 -1.18 7.28
N SER A 416 20.10 -0.94 8.58
CA SER A 416 19.66 -2.00 9.50
C SER A 416 18.18 -2.35 9.33
N HIS A 417 17.35 -1.39 8.90
CA HIS A 417 15.91 -1.56 8.75
C HIS A 417 15.43 -1.01 7.41
N GLY A 418 14.46 -1.71 6.81
CA GLY A 418 13.73 -1.22 5.64
C GLY A 418 12.84 -0.03 6.03
N THR A 419 12.79 0.96 5.16
CA THR A 419 11.88 2.11 5.25
C THR A 419 11.29 2.39 3.88
N TYR A 420 10.25 3.24 3.81
CA TYR A 420 9.75 3.70 2.53
C TYR A 420 10.86 4.46 1.77
N ASP A 421 11.02 4.15 0.49
CA ASP A 421 11.76 4.97 -0.45
C ASP A 421 10.78 6.00 -1.04
N TRP A 422 10.63 7.16 -0.35
CA TRP A 422 9.59 8.12 -0.70
C TRP A 422 10.05 9.13 -1.75
N ARG A 423 11.17 9.83 -1.49
CA ARG A 423 11.74 10.77 -2.47
C ARG A 423 13.27 10.63 -2.56
N GLY A 424 14.10 11.04 -1.89
CA GLY A 424 15.56 10.93 -1.95
C GLY A 424 16.20 11.01 -0.58
N GLU A 425 15.33 11.08 0.45
CA GLU A 425 15.73 11.33 1.82
C GLU A 425 16.69 10.27 2.36
N GLN A 426 16.49 9.01 1.96
CA GLN A 426 17.37 7.92 2.37
C GLN A 426 18.81 8.18 1.93
N TYR A 427 19.05 8.44 0.65
CA TYR A 427 20.38 8.74 0.10
C TYR A 427 20.95 10.03 0.66
N GLU A 428 20.13 11.09 0.72
CA GLU A 428 20.55 12.39 1.25
C GLU A 428 20.99 12.31 2.72
N SER A 429 20.29 11.51 3.56
CA SER A 429 20.58 11.36 4.99
C SER A 429 21.96 10.76 5.26
N VAL A 430 22.47 9.99 4.32
CA VAL A 430 23.81 9.41 4.37
C VAL A 430 24.82 10.17 3.50
N GLY A 431 24.44 11.35 2.98
CA GLY A 431 25.32 12.22 2.20
C GLY A 431 25.66 11.68 0.80
N MET A 432 24.79 10.85 0.22
CA MET A 432 24.89 10.39 -1.17
C MET A 432 24.08 11.33 -2.06
N ASP A 433 24.69 11.79 -3.15
CA ASP A 433 24.07 12.72 -4.10
C ASP A 433 23.68 12.01 -5.40
N ALA A 434 22.39 11.73 -5.53
CA ALA A 434 21.84 11.09 -6.72
C ALA A 434 22.04 11.91 -8.01
N SER A 435 22.13 13.25 -7.92
CA SER A 435 22.29 14.11 -9.09
C SER A 435 23.67 13.99 -9.75
N SER A 436 24.68 13.58 -8.99
CA SER A 436 26.05 13.38 -9.45
C SER A 436 26.37 11.96 -9.89
N ALA A 437 25.44 11.02 -9.66
CA ALA A 437 25.64 9.62 -9.99
C ALA A 437 25.29 9.30 -11.45
N ARG A 438 25.90 8.25 -11.99
CA ARG A 438 25.56 7.67 -13.29
C ARG A 438 24.33 6.79 -13.18
N PHE A 439 24.34 5.85 -12.22
CA PHE A 439 23.25 4.95 -11.94
C PHE A 439 22.74 5.15 -10.51
N VAL A 440 21.43 5.20 -10.36
CA VAL A 440 20.76 5.27 -9.06
C VAL A 440 19.74 4.14 -9.00
N VAL A 441 19.96 3.19 -8.11
CA VAL A 441 19.00 2.12 -7.84
C VAL A 441 17.93 2.65 -6.90
N VAL A 442 16.66 2.50 -7.27
CA VAL A 442 15.50 2.91 -6.47
C VAL A 442 14.56 1.73 -6.30
N LYS A 443 14.12 1.48 -5.06
CA LYS A 443 13.28 0.32 -4.72
C LYS A 443 11.84 0.73 -4.46
N ASN A 444 11.24 1.48 -5.42
CA ASN A 444 9.82 1.86 -5.36
C ASN A 444 9.19 1.89 -6.75
N PRO A 445 7.86 1.62 -6.86
CA PRO A 445 7.18 1.52 -8.15
C PRO A 445 6.76 2.88 -8.74
N MET A 446 6.68 3.97 -7.96
CA MET A 446 6.06 5.22 -8.41
C MET A 446 6.83 6.46 -7.98
N ASN A 447 7.31 6.50 -6.75
CA ASN A 447 7.86 7.74 -6.16
C ASN A 447 9.19 8.16 -6.75
N PHE A 448 9.89 7.27 -7.46
CA PHE A 448 11.11 7.62 -8.21
C PHE A 448 10.89 8.80 -9.16
N SER A 449 9.69 8.94 -9.73
CA SER A 449 9.34 10.06 -10.60
C SER A 449 9.23 11.39 -9.82
N LEU A 450 8.72 11.36 -8.59
CA LEU A 450 8.68 12.53 -7.70
C LEU A 450 10.06 12.89 -7.15
N ALA A 451 10.89 11.88 -6.88
CA ALA A 451 12.23 12.07 -6.32
C ALA A 451 13.22 12.60 -7.35
N TYR A 452 13.22 12.03 -8.54
CA TYR A 452 14.31 12.16 -9.50
C TYR A 452 13.85 12.51 -10.92
N GLY A 453 12.53 12.63 -11.19
CA GLY A 453 11.99 12.84 -12.54
C GLY A 453 12.57 14.07 -13.24
N ASP A 454 12.82 15.15 -12.51
CA ASP A 454 13.37 16.40 -13.06
C ASP A 454 14.85 16.29 -13.47
N ILE A 455 15.59 15.34 -12.88
CA ILE A 455 17.04 15.18 -13.13
C ILE A 455 17.38 13.91 -13.93
N ALA A 456 16.51 12.91 -13.92
CA ALA A 456 16.74 11.63 -14.58
C ALA A 456 16.93 11.78 -16.10
N ARG A 457 17.97 11.13 -16.65
CA ARG A 457 18.26 11.08 -18.11
C ARG A 457 17.63 9.89 -18.78
N ALA A 458 17.42 8.81 -18.05
CA ALA A 458 16.67 7.63 -18.46
C ALA A 458 16.12 6.90 -17.23
N VAL A 459 15.09 6.09 -17.46
CA VAL A 459 14.47 5.24 -16.43
C VAL A 459 14.29 3.85 -17.03
N HIS A 460 14.76 2.85 -16.32
CA HIS A 460 14.56 1.43 -16.64
C HIS A 460 13.86 0.73 -15.50
N ILE A 461 12.70 0.15 -15.77
CA ILE A 461 11.99 -0.72 -14.83
C ILE A 461 12.62 -2.11 -14.95
N LEU A 462 13.13 -2.61 -13.84
CA LEU A 462 13.91 -3.85 -13.82
C LEU A 462 13.03 -5.09 -13.61
N ASP A 463 13.42 -6.16 -14.29
CA ASP A 463 12.94 -7.53 -14.05
C ASP A 463 13.97 -8.25 -13.19
N THR A 464 13.77 -8.23 -11.88
CA THR A 464 14.62 -8.89 -10.89
C THR A 464 13.78 -9.86 -10.05
N PRO A 465 14.39 -10.91 -9.47
CA PRO A 465 13.72 -11.76 -8.50
C PRO A 465 13.32 -10.96 -7.24
N GLY A 466 12.13 -11.22 -6.71
CA GLY A 466 11.70 -10.60 -5.46
C GLY A 466 10.20 -10.74 -5.20
N PRO A 467 9.75 -10.43 -3.98
CA PRO A 467 8.35 -10.57 -3.60
C PRO A 467 7.44 -9.45 -4.11
N THR A 468 8.00 -8.39 -4.71
CA THR A 468 7.26 -7.25 -5.25
C THR A 468 7.60 -6.95 -6.73
N PRO A 469 7.55 -7.96 -7.64
CA PRO A 469 7.97 -7.78 -9.02
C PRO A 469 7.11 -6.73 -9.74
N ALA A 470 7.73 -6.00 -10.69
CA ALA A 470 7.02 -5.02 -11.51
C ALA A 470 5.88 -5.65 -12.33
N SER A 471 6.07 -6.88 -12.79
CA SER A 471 5.07 -7.71 -13.46
C SER A 471 4.93 -9.06 -12.74
N VAL A 472 3.69 -9.49 -12.53
CA VAL A 472 3.39 -10.79 -11.90
C VAL A 472 3.32 -11.95 -12.90
N ARG A 473 3.75 -11.77 -14.16
CA ARG A 473 3.71 -12.82 -15.20
C ARG A 473 4.49 -14.07 -14.82
N SER A 474 5.61 -13.93 -14.14
CA SER A 474 6.46 -15.02 -13.66
C SER A 474 6.14 -15.47 -12.24
N THR A 475 5.20 -14.80 -11.56
CA THR A 475 4.85 -15.10 -10.16
C THR A 475 4.06 -16.41 -10.06
N SER A 476 4.49 -17.29 -9.16
CA SER A 476 3.80 -18.54 -8.86
C SER A 476 2.86 -18.37 -7.68
N PHE A 477 1.63 -17.95 -7.96
CA PHE A 477 0.56 -17.93 -6.95
C PHE A 477 0.11 -19.37 -6.62
N ARG A 478 -0.23 -19.62 -5.35
CA ARG A 478 -0.71 -20.92 -4.86
C ARG A 478 -2.24 -20.98 -4.77
N ASN A 479 -2.84 -19.84 -4.39
CA ASN A 479 -4.27 -19.75 -4.11
C ASN A 479 -5.03 -18.98 -5.19
N LEU A 480 -4.40 -17.99 -5.85
CA LEU A 480 -5.02 -17.20 -6.90
C LEU A 480 -5.45 -18.09 -8.07
N LYS A 481 -6.74 -18.05 -8.37
CA LYS A 481 -7.36 -18.89 -9.40
C LYS A 481 -7.26 -18.22 -10.78
N ARG A 482 -6.95 -19.03 -11.79
CA ARG A 482 -7.08 -18.62 -13.19
C ARG A 482 -8.54 -18.66 -13.64
N PRO A 483 -8.95 -17.82 -14.64
CA PRO A 483 -8.08 -16.89 -15.41
C PRO A 483 -7.90 -15.54 -14.71
N TYR A 484 -6.71 -14.92 -14.89
CA TYR A 484 -6.42 -13.54 -14.48
C TYR A 484 -5.40 -12.89 -15.42
N PHE A 485 -5.55 -11.58 -15.67
CA PHE A 485 -4.53 -10.78 -16.34
C PHE A 485 -3.41 -10.41 -15.33
N PRO A 486 -2.11 -10.47 -15.68
CA PRO A 486 -1.58 -10.54 -17.04
C PRO A 486 -1.32 -11.96 -17.58
N LEU A 487 -1.52 -13.02 -16.81
CA LEU A 487 -1.21 -14.38 -17.27
C LEU A 487 -2.18 -14.85 -18.38
N ASP A 488 -3.45 -14.45 -18.28
CA ASP A 488 -4.48 -14.71 -19.29
C ASP A 488 -4.87 -13.38 -19.93
N GLU A 489 -4.34 -13.12 -21.12
CA GLU A 489 -4.55 -11.85 -21.84
C GLU A 489 -5.98 -11.68 -22.35
N SER A 490 -6.67 -12.78 -22.62
CA SER A 490 -8.05 -12.80 -23.07
C SER A 490 -8.89 -13.75 -22.20
N ILE A 491 -9.98 -13.23 -21.66
CA ILE A 491 -10.96 -14.01 -20.88
C ILE A 491 -12.32 -13.89 -21.61
N PRO A 492 -12.67 -14.87 -22.46
CA PRO A 492 -13.92 -14.83 -23.23
C PRO A 492 -15.14 -14.77 -22.30
N GLY A 493 -16.06 -13.87 -22.59
CA GLY A 493 -17.30 -13.73 -21.83
C GLY A 493 -17.12 -13.19 -20.42
N LEU A 494 -16.01 -12.50 -20.14
CA LEU A 494 -15.78 -11.85 -18.85
C LEU A 494 -16.92 -10.90 -18.52
N VAL A 495 -17.53 -11.13 -17.36
CA VAL A 495 -18.47 -10.23 -16.71
C VAL A 495 -17.88 -9.87 -15.35
N PRO A 496 -17.83 -8.58 -14.97
CA PRO A 496 -17.39 -8.21 -13.63
C PRO A 496 -18.19 -8.93 -12.54
N THR A 497 -17.50 -9.44 -11.53
CA THR A 497 -18.16 -10.02 -10.35
C THR A 497 -18.63 -8.90 -9.46
N VAL A 498 -19.90 -8.90 -9.07
CA VAL A 498 -20.50 -7.84 -8.24
C VAL A 498 -20.77 -8.36 -6.83
N ALA A 499 -20.27 -7.63 -5.85
CA ALA A 499 -20.63 -7.76 -4.44
C ALA A 499 -21.53 -6.58 -4.04
N MET A 500 -22.55 -6.81 -3.21
CA MET A 500 -23.51 -5.82 -2.79
C MET A 500 -23.59 -5.73 -1.27
N SER A 501 -23.78 -4.51 -0.74
CA SER A 501 -24.01 -4.32 0.68
C SER A 501 -25.32 -4.98 1.13
N ARG A 502 -25.40 -5.27 2.43
CA ARG A 502 -26.58 -5.90 3.02
C ARG A 502 -27.87 -5.15 2.68
N ARG A 503 -27.85 -3.80 2.74
CA ARG A 503 -29.02 -2.96 2.40
C ARG A 503 -29.42 -3.09 0.92
N ALA A 504 -28.41 -3.15 0.03
CA ALA A 504 -28.66 -3.36 -1.39
C ALA A 504 -29.30 -4.72 -1.68
N LEU A 505 -28.85 -5.78 -1.02
CA LEU A 505 -29.43 -7.13 -1.16
C LEU A 505 -30.87 -7.20 -0.65
N ILE A 506 -31.18 -6.51 0.45
CA ILE A 506 -32.57 -6.44 0.99
C ILE A 506 -33.48 -5.72 -0.01
N GLN A 507 -33.03 -4.59 -0.58
CA GLN A 507 -33.81 -3.83 -1.56
C GLN A 507 -34.10 -4.67 -2.81
N GLN A 508 -33.10 -5.30 -3.39
CA GLN A 508 -33.24 -6.15 -4.57
C GLN A 508 -34.18 -7.33 -4.32
N SER A 509 -34.10 -7.94 -3.12
CA SER A 509 -35.01 -9.06 -2.74
C SER A 509 -36.45 -8.60 -2.60
N ALA A 510 -36.71 -7.36 -2.15
CA ALA A 510 -38.06 -6.81 -2.02
C ALA A 510 -38.68 -6.47 -3.39
N GLU A 511 -37.87 -6.05 -4.37
CA GLU A 511 -38.32 -5.78 -5.74
C GLU A 511 -38.72 -7.06 -6.46
N VAL A 512 -37.91 -8.13 -6.36
CA VAL A 512 -38.19 -9.44 -6.95
C VAL A 512 -39.46 -10.10 -6.34
N ALA A 513 -39.79 -9.80 -5.08
CA ALA A 513 -40.99 -10.34 -4.42
C ALA A 513 -42.28 -9.60 -4.82
N ASN A 514 -42.15 -8.41 -5.44
CA ASN A 514 -43.32 -7.59 -5.88
C ASN A 514 -43.61 -7.70 -7.39
N ASP A 515 -42.72 -8.33 -8.17
CA ASP A 515 -42.93 -8.70 -9.59
C ASP A 515 -43.46 -10.13 -9.70
#